data_472ca1b9e9338ffd1450ea104de5443b
#
_entry.id   472ca1b9e9338ffd1450ea104de5443b
#
_cell.length_a   1.000
_cell.length_b   1.000
_cell.length_c   1.000
_cell.angle_alpha   90.00
_cell.angle_beta   90.00
_cell.angle_gamma   90.00
#
_symmetry.space_group_name_H-M   'P 1'
#
loop_
_entity.id
_entity.type
_entity.pdbx_description
1 polymer ?
#
loop_
_entity_poly.entity_id
_entity_poly.type
_entity_poly.pdbx_seq_one_letter_code
_entity_poly.pdbx_strand_id
1 'polypeptide(L)'
;IFYITIVWGIWYTIAYPAWPLLKGATEGYLGYSTRAEVAADIAAVDAKNADLVGRLEAADLNALSGDAELYQFAINGGRAVFAANCSQCHGSGAAGAKGYPNLLDNDWLWGGMIEDIAFTVTNGIRNEHSPDARWTEMPAFGELLSKEEIAAVVEHVRAISGQEADAALAAAGETVYLDNCAACHGDVGEGLRDMGAPTLNDAIWLYGGDVATLTETVTNARFGVMPAWSDAYHPAGGLSAAEINAVAAYVHQLGGGE
;
A
#
# COMPACT_ATOMS: atom_id res chain seq x y z
N ILE A 1 28.95 -49.99 7.38
CA ILE A 1 28.17 -48.71 7.12
C ILE A 1 27.55 -48.79 5.73
N PHE A 2 28.31 -48.99 4.64
CA PHE A 2 27.83 -48.98 3.24
C PHE A 2 26.63 -49.92 2.98
N TYR A 3 26.67 -51.16 3.42
CA TYR A 3 25.56 -52.10 3.24
C TYR A 3 24.30 -51.72 4.03
N ILE A 4 24.48 -51.06 5.18
CA ILE A 4 23.37 -50.55 5.97
C ILE A 4 22.66 -49.41 5.23
N THR A 5 23.39 -48.52 4.56
CA THR A 5 22.79 -47.44 3.78
C THR A 5 22.04 -47.95 2.55
N ILE A 6 22.50 -49.06 1.93
CA ILE A 6 21.78 -49.69 0.81
C ILE A 6 20.42 -50.27 1.32
N VAL A 7 20.45 -51.03 2.41
CA VAL A 7 19.24 -51.60 2.98
C VAL A 7 18.25 -50.51 3.39
N TRP A 8 18.77 -49.42 3.99
CA TRP A 8 17.94 -48.23 4.36
C TRP A 8 17.39 -47.57 3.10
N GLY A 9 18.17 -47.40 2.04
CA GLY A 9 17.72 -46.82 0.78
C GLY A 9 16.60 -47.61 0.11
N ILE A 10 16.71 -48.95 0.10
CA ILE A 10 15.63 -49.82 -0.39
C ILE A 10 14.36 -49.67 0.44
N TRP A 11 14.49 -49.67 1.76
CA TRP A 11 13.35 -49.45 2.65
C TRP A 11 12.72 -48.06 2.41
N TYR A 12 13.54 -47.02 2.25
CA TYR A 12 13.08 -45.68 1.98
C TYR A 12 12.22 -45.58 0.72
N THR A 13 12.67 -46.18 -0.40
CA THR A 13 11.94 -46.14 -1.67
C THR A 13 10.63 -46.95 -1.65
N ILE A 14 10.43 -47.83 -0.65
CA ILE A 14 9.19 -48.53 -0.43
C ILE A 14 8.29 -47.75 0.54
N ALA A 15 8.88 -47.15 1.56
CA ALA A 15 8.16 -46.44 2.61
C ALA A 15 7.64 -45.07 2.21
N TYR A 16 8.43 -44.34 1.39
CA TYR A 16 8.15 -42.95 0.99
C TYR A 16 7.88 -42.85 -0.53
N PRO A 17 7.26 -41.75 -1.01
CA PRO A 17 7.12 -41.47 -2.43
C PRO A 17 8.50 -41.36 -3.08
N ALA A 18 8.83 -42.25 -4.02
CA ALA A 18 10.19 -42.32 -4.57
C ALA A 18 10.24 -42.57 -6.08
N TRP A 19 9.40 -43.43 -6.62
CA TRP A 19 9.48 -43.84 -8.02
C TRP A 19 8.61 -42.98 -8.91
N PRO A 20 9.16 -42.35 -9.96
CA PRO A 20 8.36 -41.54 -10.87
C PRO A 20 7.40 -42.41 -11.69
N LEU A 21 6.15 -41.98 -11.74
CA LEU A 21 5.10 -42.53 -12.60
C LEU A 21 4.66 -41.49 -13.61
N LEU A 22 3.88 -41.88 -14.64
CA LEU A 22 3.38 -40.95 -15.68
C LEU A 22 2.56 -39.77 -15.14
N LYS A 23 1.95 -39.89 -13.98
CA LYS A 23 1.11 -38.85 -13.35
C LYS A 23 1.47 -38.57 -11.87
N GLY A 24 2.72 -38.77 -11.50
CA GLY A 24 3.17 -38.55 -10.12
C GLY A 24 4.31 -39.48 -9.73
N ALA A 25 4.37 -39.84 -8.43
CA ALA A 25 5.30 -40.81 -7.89
C ALA A 25 4.51 -41.90 -7.14
N THR A 26 5.17 -43.00 -6.79
CA THR A 26 4.59 -44.00 -5.86
C THR A 26 4.28 -43.35 -4.52
N GLU A 27 3.14 -43.66 -3.92
CA GLU A 27 2.72 -43.04 -2.65
C GLU A 27 3.59 -43.47 -1.47
N GLY A 28 4.21 -44.67 -1.55
CA GLY A 28 4.92 -45.29 -0.45
C GLY A 28 3.99 -45.90 0.58
N TYR A 29 4.51 -46.87 1.33
CA TYR A 29 3.73 -47.60 2.35
C TYR A 29 3.26 -46.71 3.51
N LEU A 30 4.03 -45.66 3.85
CA LEU A 30 3.70 -44.73 4.92
C LEU A 30 2.64 -43.68 4.52
N GLY A 31 2.24 -43.61 3.26
CA GLY A 31 1.28 -42.61 2.79
C GLY A 31 1.77 -41.16 3.00
N TYR A 32 3.09 -40.97 3.10
CA TYR A 32 3.68 -39.67 3.39
C TYR A 32 3.47 -38.67 2.24
N SER A 33 3.03 -37.48 2.59
CA SER A 33 2.88 -36.39 1.65
C SER A 33 3.39 -35.09 2.28
N THR A 34 4.45 -34.51 1.69
CA THR A 34 4.98 -33.21 2.13
C THR A 34 3.94 -32.11 2.07
N ARG A 35 3.01 -32.16 1.10
CA ARG A 35 1.92 -31.19 1.01
C ARG A 35 0.92 -31.35 2.19
N ALA A 36 0.61 -32.60 2.57
CA ALA A 36 -0.29 -32.86 3.67
C ALA A 36 0.35 -32.46 5.02
N GLU A 37 1.66 -32.66 5.18
CA GLU A 37 2.42 -32.25 6.36
C GLU A 37 2.43 -30.71 6.48
N VAL A 38 2.78 -30.00 5.42
CA VAL A 38 2.73 -28.53 5.39
C VAL A 38 1.32 -28.02 5.66
N ALA A 39 0.28 -28.65 5.07
CA ALA A 39 -1.10 -28.26 5.32
C ALA A 39 -1.50 -28.48 6.81
N ALA A 40 -1.02 -29.58 7.42
CA ALA A 40 -1.26 -29.84 8.84
C ALA A 40 -0.53 -28.84 9.75
N ASP A 41 0.70 -28.45 9.41
CA ASP A 41 1.47 -27.44 10.13
C ASP A 41 0.80 -26.05 10.05
N ILE A 42 0.35 -25.66 8.85
CA ILE A 42 -0.43 -24.42 8.66
C ILE A 42 -1.70 -24.46 9.53
N ALA A 43 -2.49 -25.53 9.42
CA ALA A 43 -3.74 -25.67 10.20
C ALA A 43 -3.48 -25.63 11.71
N ALA A 44 -2.37 -26.18 12.20
CA ALA A 44 -1.99 -26.13 13.61
C ALA A 44 -1.65 -24.69 14.06
N VAL A 45 -0.97 -23.92 13.23
CA VAL A 45 -0.67 -22.51 13.49
C VAL A 45 -1.95 -21.66 13.45
N ASP A 46 -2.81 -21.90 12.47
CA ASP A 46 -4.10 -21.21 12.34
C ASP A 46 -4.99 -21.49 13.57
N ALA A 47 -5.08 -22.74 14.00
CA ALA A 47 -5.84 -23.11 15.19
C ALA A 47 -5.28 -22.47 16.48
N LYS A 48 -3.96 -22.34 16.58
CA LYS A 48 -3.30 -21.68 17.71
C LYS A 48 -3.59 -20.19 17.77
N ASN A 49 -3.67 -19.54 16.61
CA ASN A 49 -3.85 -18.09 16.47
C ASN A 49 -5.33 -17.68 16.32
N ALA A 50 -6.26 -18.63 16.21
CA ALA A 50 -7.66 -18.37 15.89
C ALA A 50 -8.33 -17.34 16.83
N ASP A 51 -8.03 -17.37 18.13
CA ASP A 51 -8.53 -16.38 19.09
C ASP A 51 -8.02 -14.97 18.78
N LEU A 52 -6.70 -14.81 18.58
CA LEU A 52 -6.11 -13.53 18.26
C LEU A 52 -6.58 -12.99 16.91
N VAL A 53 -6.74 -13.84 15.91
CA VAL A 53 -7.28 -13.48 14.59
C VAL A 53 -8.72 -12.98 14.75
N GLY A 54 -9.59 -13.71 15.46
CA GLY A 54 -10.97 -13.27 15.67
C GLY A 54 -11.10 -11.98 16.49
N ARG A 55 -10.23 -11.80 17.49
CA ARG A 55 -10.16 -10.55 18.26
C ARG A 55 -9.70 -9.37 17.39
N LEU A 56 -8.69 -9.59 16.54
CA LEU A 56 -8.16 -8.56 15.65
C LEU A 56 -9.17 -8.16 14.56
N GLU A 57 -9.92 -9.13 14.04
CA GLU A 57 -10.99 -8.89 13.06
C GLU A 57 -12.09 -7.99 13.63
N ALA A 58 -12.45 -8.19 14.91
CA ALA A 58 -13.47 -7.42 15.60
C ALA A 58 -12.94 -6.18 16.36
N ALA A 59 -11.65 -5.90 16.28
CA ALA A 59 -11.02 -4.85 17.08
C ALA A 59 -11.44 -3.45 16.65
N ASP A 60 -11.63 -2.57 17.63
CA ASP A 60 -11.55 -1.13 17.43
C ASP A 60 -10.07 -0.75 17.24
N LEU A 61 -9.71 -0.34 16.04
CA LEU A 61 -8.33 -0.05 15.67
C LEU A 61 -7.73 1.09 16.49
N ASN A 62 -8.55 2.08 16.88
CA ASN A 62 -8.10 3.20 17.71
C ASN A 62 -7.76 2.77 19.15
N ALA A 63 -8.40 1.70 19.62
CA ALA A 63 -8.13 1.14 20.96
C ALA A 63 -7.09 0.01 20.95
N LEU A 64 -6.61 -0.40 19.77
CA LEU A 64 -5.75 -1.59 19.61
C LEU A 64 -4.46 -1.53 20.44
N SER A 65 -3.86 -0.36 20.57
CA SER A 65 -2.63 -0.16 21.36
C SER A 65 -2.82 -0.41 22.86
N GLY A 66 -4.06 -0.41 23.35
CA GLY A 66 -4.41 -0.73 24.74
C GLY A 66 -4.29 -2.22 25.08
N ASP A 67 -4.31 -3.11 24.09
CA ASP A 67 -4.10 -4.55 24.22
C ASP A 67 -2.71 -4.93 23.69
N ALA A 68 -1.72 -5.00 24.55
CA ALA A 68 -0.33 -5.21 24.15
C ALA A 68 -0.09 -6.54 23.41
N GLU A 69 -0.83 -7.61 23.77
CA GLU A 69 -0.71 -8.91 23.10
C GLU A 69 -1.26 -8.83 21.66
N LEU A 70 -2.47 -8.31 21.54
CA LEU A 70 -3.15 -8.17 20.24
C LEU A 70 -2.41 -7.20 19.33
N TYR A 71 -1.91 -6.08 19.88
CA TYR A 71 -1.11 -5.11 19.14
C TYR A 71 0.18 -5.73 18.58
N GLN A 72 0.94 -6.48 19.41
CA GLN A 72 2.16 -7.16 18.93
C GLN A 72 1.85 -8.22 17.87
N PHE A 73 0.75 -8.94 18.03
CA PHE A 73 0.27 -9.90 17.02
C PHE A 73 -0.04 -9.19 15.71
N ALA A 74 -0.78 -8.07 15.75
CA ALA A 74 -1.12 -7.25 14.58
C ALA A 74 0.14 -6.72 13.88
N ILE A 75 1.08 -6.12 14.61
CA ILE A 75 2.33 -5.59 14.02
C ILE A 75 3.16 -6.68 13.34
N ASN A 76 3.30 -7.84 13.96
CA ASN A 76 4.08 -8.94 13.39
C ASN A 76 3.39 -9.54 12.13
N GLY A 77 2.09 -9.76 12.18
CA GLY A 77 1.29 -10.20 11.05
C GLY A 77 1.27 -9.16 9.92
N GLY A 78 1.04 -7.90 10.26
CA GLY A 78 1.02 -6.79 9.32
C GLY A 78 2.34 -6.59 8.59
N ARG A 79 3.47 -6.79 9.26
CA ARG A 79 4.79 -6.79 8.62
C ARG A 79 4.90 -7.85 7.53
N ALA A 80 4.39 -9.07 7.79
CA ALA A 80 4.42 -10.15 6.82
C ALA A 80 3.51 -9.85 5.63
N VAL A 81 2.30 -9.36 5.89
CA VAL A 81 1.34 -8.91 4.86
C VAL A 81 1.95 -7.80 4.00
N PHE A 82 2.56 -6.79 4.64
CA PHE A 82 3.23 -5.68 3.92
C PHE A 82 4.35 -6.17 3.02
N ALA A 83 5.21 -7.04 3.54
CA ALA A 83 6.33 -7.59 2.76
C ALA A 83 5.87 -8.40 1.54
N ALA A 84 4.75 -9.11 1.67
CA ALA A 84 4.22 -9.95 0.59
C ALA A 84 3.45 -9.16 -0.48
N ASN A 85 2.69 -8.12 -0.08
CA ASN A 85 1.69 -7.49 -0.94
C ASN A 85 1.98 -6.01 -1.25
N CYS A 86 2.58 -5.26 -0.32
CA CYS A 86 2.67 -3.79 -0.39
C CYS A 86 4.06 -3.31 -0.82
N SER A 87 5.11 -4.07 -0.45
CA SER A 87 6.51 -3.68 -0.64
C SER A 87 6.91 -3.50 -2.12
N GLN A 88 6.21 -4.13 -3.05
CA GLN A 88 6.48 -4.00 -4.48
C GLN A 88 6.27 -2.58 -5.01
N CYS A 89 5.29 -1.86 -4.44
CA CYS A 89 4.98 -0.48 -4.80
C CYS A 89 5.57 0.51 -3.79
N HIS A 90 5.36 0.27 -2.48
CA HIS A 90 5.79 1.19 -1.43
C HIS A 90 7.25 1.01 -0.98
N GLY A 91 7.97 0.05 -1.56
CA GLY A 91 9.34 -0.30 -1.16
C GLY A 91 9.38 -1.18 0.08
N SER A 92 10.43 -1.98 0.24
CA SER A 92 10.59 -2.90 1.39
C SER A 92 10.74 -2.18 2.73
N GLY A 93 11.19 -0.92 2.70
CA GLY A 93 11.27 -0.03 3.85
C GLY A 93 10.12 0.96 3.96
N ALA A 94 9.07 0.82 3.16
CA ALA A 94 7.91 1.71 3.10
C ALA A 94 8.20 3.18 2.71
N ALA A 95 9.40 3.49 2.21
CA ALA A 95 9.82 4.83 1.83
C ALA A 95 9.28 5.30 0.46
N GLY A 96 8.48 4.47 -0.20
CA GLY A 96 7.91 4.79 -1.51
C GLY A 96 8.94 4.83 -2.64
N ALA A 97 8.50 5.39 -3.75
CA ALA A 97 9.30 5.70 -4.93
C ALA A 97 8.57 6.75 -5.76
N LYS A 98 9.17 7.26 -6.83
CA LYS A 98 8.50 8.22 -7.72
C LYS A 98 7.15 7.66 -8.21
N GLY A 99 6.06 8.32 -7.84
CA GLY A 99 4.69 7.90 -8.14
C GLY A 99 4.07 6.91 -7.14
N TYR A 100 4.82 6.49 -6.12
CA TYR A 100 4.36 5.63 -5.03
C TYR A 100 4.60 6.32 -3.69
N PRO A 101 3.56 6.55 -2.86
CA PRO A 101 3.69 7.29 -1.62
C PRO A 101 4.70 6.68 -0.65
N ASN A 102 5.45 7.55 0.02
CA ASN A 102 6.20 7.23 1.22
C ASN A 102 5.21 7.06 2.39
N LEU A 103 5.34 5.99 3.15
CA LEU A 103 4.47 5.69 4.29
C LEU A 103 5.18 5.96 5.65
N LEU A 104 6.36 6.61 5.59
CA LEU A 104 7.16 6.98 6.77
C LEU A 104 7.02 8.46 7.12
N ASP A 105 6.55 9.28 6.18
CA ASP A 105 6.32 10.69 6.39
C ASP A 105 4.88 10.97 6.83
N ASN A 106 4.57 12.24 7.08
CA ASN A 106 3.26 12.70 7.53
C ASN A 106 2.41 13.30 6.39
N ASP A 107 2.77 13.04 5.13
CA ASP A 107 1.98 13.47 3.98
C ASP A 107 0.98 12.39 3.56
N TRP A 108 -0.19 12.43 4.18
CA TRP A 108 -1.29 11.49 3.95
C TRP A 108 -2.38 12.12 3.09
N LEU A 109 -2.44 11.73 1.82
CA LEU A 109 -3.43 12.24 0.86
C LEU A 109 -4.89 11.96 1.29
N TRP A 110 -5.12 10.85 2.00
CA TRP A 110 -6.44 10.37 2.38
C TRP A 110 -6.59 10.14 3.89
N GLY A 111 -5.72 10.74 4.69
CA GLY A 111 -5.65 10.57 6.13
C GLY A 111 -4.69 9.47 6.56
N GLY A 112 -4.00 9.74 7.67
CA GLY A 112 -3.02 8.86 8.31
C GLY A 112 -3.52 8.19 9.58
N MET A 113 -4.79 8.37 9.94
CA MET A 113 -5.40 7.61 11.04
C MET A 113 -5.45 6.13 10.68
N ILE A 114 -5.31 5.27 11.67
CA ILE A 114 -5.28 3.82 11.43
C ILE A 114 -6.52 3.32 10.69
N GLU A 115 -7.68 3.92 10.93
CA GLU A 115 -8.95 3.61 10.25
C GLU A 115 -8.94 4.06 8.79
N ASP A 116 -8.33 5.23 8.48
CA ASP A 116 -8.17 5.71 7.11
C ASP A 116 -7.25 4.81 6.30
N ILE A 117 -6.18 4.33 6.93
CA ILE A 117 -5.25 3.37 6.34
C ILE A 117 -5.99 2.05 6.06
N ALA A 118 -6.74 1.53 7.04
CA ALA A 118 -7.52 0.30 6.87
C ALA A 118 -8.57 0.45 5.77
N PHE A 119 -9.29 1.57 5.72
CA PHE A 119 -10.26 1.86 4.67
C PHE A 119 -9.60 1.90 3.28
N THR A 120 -8.45 2.59 3.17
CA THR A 120 -7.70 2.69 1.91
C THR A 120 -7.17 1.34 1.44
N VAL A 121 -6.68 0.50 2.35
CA VAL A 121 -6.25 -0.87 2.02
C VAL A 121 -7.44 -1.72 1.59
N THR A 122 -8.58 -1.62 2.27
CA THR A 122 -9.80 -2.37 1.96
C THR A 122 -10.30 -2.06 0.56
N ASN A 123 -10.49 -0.77 0.25
CA ASN A 123 -11.25 -0.30 -0.91
C ASN A 123 -10.37 0.16 -2.07
N GLY A 124 -9.11 0.47 -1.81
CA GLY A 124 -8.21 1.04 -2.83
C GLY A 124 -8.48 2.51 -3.14
N ILE A 125 -7.74 3.02 -4.08
CA ILE A 125 -7.84 4.39 -4.60
C ILE A 125 -7.96 4.29 -6.12
N ARG A 126 -8.97 4.94 -6.71
CA ARG A 126 -9.27 4.92 -8.16
C ARG A 126 -9.33 3.49 -8.72
N ASN A 127 -9.99 2.62 -7.97
CA ASN A 127 -10.10 1.20 -8.25
C ASN A 127 -11.56 0.83 -8.55
N GLU A 128 -11.82 0.29 -9.72
CA GLU A 128 -13.16 -0.04 -10.21
C GLU A 128 -13.80 -1.27 -9.52
N HIS A 129 -13.02 -2.04 -8.74
CA HIS A 129 -13.53 -3.27 -8.11
C HIS A 129 -14.27 -3.03 -6.80
N SER A 130 -13.98 -1.92 -6.09
CA SER A 130 -14.72 -1.53 -4.90
C SER A 130 -15.64 -0.35 -5.19
N PRO A 131 -16.92 -0.42 -4.79
CA PRO A 131 -17.85 0.70 -4.92
C PRO A 131 -17.50 1.87 -4.00
N ASP A 132 -16.72 1.62 -2.95
CA ASP A 132 -16.32 2.60 -1.94
C ASP A 132 -14.86 3.07 -2.14
N ALA A 133 -14.25 2.75 -3.28
CA ALA A 133 -12.91 3.24 -3.60
C ALA A 133 -12.87 4.77 -3.57
N ARG A 134 -11.83 5.31 -2.95
CA ARG A 134 -11.60 6.76 -2.95
C ARG A 134 -11.30 7.24 -4.36
N TRP A 135 -12.04 8.24 -4.85
CA TRP A 135 -11.96 8.64 -6.25
C TRP A 135 -11.99 10.15 -6.42
N THR A 136 -10.87 10.72 -6.75
CA THR A 136 -10.71 12.07 -7.27
C THR A 136 -9.54 12.09 -8.25
N GLU A 137 -9.61 12.95 -9.23
CA GLU A 137 -8.58 13.09 -10.27
C GLU A 137 -8.31 14.57 -10.52
N MET A 138 -7.04 14.93 -10.62
CA MET A 138 -6.63 16.26 -11.05
C MET A 138 -6.95 16.39 -12.54
N PRO A 139 -7.62 17.46 -13.00
CA PRO A 139 -7.80 17.71 -14.43
C PRO A 139 -6.48 17.92 -15.17
N ALA A 140 -6.44 17.52 -16.44
CA ALA A 140 -5.33 17.86 -17.32
C ALA A 140 -5.49 19.31 -17.81
N PHE A 141 -4.77 20.24 -17.23
CA PHE A 141 -4.90 21.67 -17.52
C PHE A 141 -4.29 22.09 -18.86
N GLY A 142 -3.55 21.21 -19.54
CA GLY A 142 -2.98 21.50 -20.86
C GLY A 142 -3.99 21.81 -21.95
N GLU A 143 -5.26 21.39 -21.76
CA GLU A 143 -6.36 21.73 -22.65
C GLU A 143 -7.19 22.94 -22.19
N LEU A 144 -6.99 23.38 -20.94
CA LEU A 144 -7.78 24.43 -20.30
C LEU A 144 -7.02 25.74 -20.15
N LEU A 145 -5.69 25.69 -19.95
CA LEU A 145 -4.81 26.80 -19.71
C LEU A 145 -3.79 26.96 -20.85
N SER A 146 -3.42 28.20 -21.14
CA SER A 146 -2.31 28.50 -22.04
C SER A 146 -0.98 28.04 -21.45
N LYS A 147 0.05 27.93 -22.29
CA LYS A 147 1.41 27.59 -21.83
C LYS A 147 1.99 28.65 -20.89
N GLU A 148 1.62 29.87 -21.08
CA GLU A 148 2.02 31.03 -20.27
C GLU A 148 1.38 30.95 -18.88
N GLU A 149 0.10 30.61 -18.79
CA GLU A 149 -0.62 30.38 -17.51
C GLU A 149 -0.07 29.17 -16.77
N ILE A 150 0.22 28.07 -17.48
CA ILE A 150 0.86 26.88 -16.87
C ILE A 150 2.25 27.25 -16.32
N ALA A 151 3.06 28.00 -17.08
CA ALA A 151 4.37 28.43 -16.60
C ALA A 151 4.24 29.32 -15.35
N ALA A 152 3.27 30.23 -15.34
CA ALA A 152 3.02 31.11 -14.21
C ALA A 152 2.55 30.35 -12.96
N VAL A 153 1.58 29.45 -13.08
CA VAL A 153 1.09 28.69 -11.93
C VAL A 153 2.15 27.71 -11.39
N VAL A 154 2.99 27.14 -12.23
CA VAL A 154 4.13 26.32 -11.80
C VAL A 154 5.11 27.14 -10.94
N GLU A 155 5.45 28.37 -11.35
CA GLU A 155 6.32 29.23 -10.55
C GLU A 155 5.62 29.68 -9.25
N HIS A 156 4.30 29.89 -9.26
CA HIS A 156 3.54 30.16 -8.04
C HIS A 156 3.62 28.97 -7.05
N VAL A 157 3.37 27.74 -7.52
CA VAL A 157 3.47 26.53 -6.70
C VAL A 157 4.88 26.34 -6.13
N ARG A 158 5.92 26.62 -6.92
CA ARG A 158 7.31 26.59 -6.44
C ARG A 158 7.57 27.63 -5.37
N ALA A 159 7.03 28.84 -5.53
CA ALA A 159 7.16 29.90 -4.53
C ALA A 159 6.49 29.53 -3.19
N ILE A 160 5.26 29.03 -3.22
CA ILE A 160 4.55 28.63 -1.98
C ILE A 160 5.18 27.42 -1.31
N SER A 161 5.86 26.54 -2.06
CA SER A 161 6.62 25.40 -1.50
C SER A 161 8.01 25.79 -0.97
N GLY A 162 8.36 27.06 -1.01
CA GLY A 162 9.66 27.56 -0.52
C GLY A 162 10.83 27.31 -1.47
N GLN A 163 10.57 26.94 -2.71
CA GLN A 163 11.61 26.82 -3.74
C GLN A 163 11.97 28.18 -4.36
N GLU A 164 13.15 28.24 -4.96
CA GLU A 164 13.51 29.40 -5.80
C GLU A 164 12.59 29.48 -7.02
N ALA A 165 11.93 30.61 -7.22
CA ALA A 165 10.94 30.82 -8.27
C ALA A 165 11.13 32.22 -8.94
N ASP A 166 10.69 32.34 -10.19
CA ASP A 166 10.59 33.66 -10.85
C ASP A 166 9.45 34.45 -10.19
N ALA A 167 9.81 35.54 -9.49
CA ALA A 167 8.86 36.31 -8.70
C ALA A 167 7.76 36.98 -9.56
N ALA A 168 8.07 37.36 -10.82
CA ALA A 168 7.09 37.98 -11.69
C ALA A 168 6.09 36.95 -12.23
N LEU A 169 6.55 35.77 -12.61
CA LEU A 169 5.69 34.66 -13.02
C LEU A 169 4.89 34.13 -11.83
N ALA A 170 5.50 33.96 -10.66
CA ALA A 170 4.80 33.49 -9.45
C ALA A 170 3.65 34.46 -9.07
N ALA A 171 3.86 35.78 -9.13
CA ALA A 171 2.79 36.73 -8.88
C ALA A 171 1.67 36.70 -9.94
N ALA A 172 2.01 36.49 -11.21
CA ALA A 172 1.01 36.27 -12.25
C ALA A 172 0.25 34.92 -12.08
N GLY A 173 0.93 33.91 -11.59
CA GLY A 173 0.38 32.56 -11.35
C GLY A 173 -0.59 32.47 -10.17
N GLU A 174 -0.54 33.40 -9.21
CA GLU A 174 -1.43 33.43 -8.05
C GLU A 174 -2.92 33.44 -8.46
N THR A 175 -3.30 34.31 -9.39
CA THR A 175 -4.68 34.37 -9.89
C THR A 175 -5.08 33.05 -10.58
N VAL A 176 -4.20 32.50 -11.42
CA VAL A 176 -4.43 31.22 -12.09
C VAL A 176 -4.62 30.10 -11.09
N TYR A 177 -3.83 30.09 -10.00
CA TYR A 177 -3.92 29.12 -8.92
C TYR A 177 -5.25 29.21 -8.18
N LEU A 178 -5.64 30.41 -7.75
CA LEU A 178 -6.90 30.63 -7.03
C LEU A 178 -8.13 30.24 -7.85
N ASP A 179 -8.10 30.52 -9.16
CA ASP A 179 -9.22 30.24 -10.05
C ASP A 179 -9.34 28.76 -10.42
N ASN A 180 -8.24 27.98 -10.43
CA ASN A 180 -8.22 26.64 -11.02
C ASN A 180 -7.73 25.53 -10.06
N CYS A 181 -6.95 25.85 -9.04
CA CYS A 181 -6.24 24.86 -8.22
C CYS A 181 -6.69 24.85 -6.76
N ALA A 182 -7.00 26.03 -6.22
CA ALA A 182 -7.32 26.23 -4.80
C ALA A 182 -8.52 25.40 -4.32
N ALA A 183 -9.50 25.15 -5.18
CA ALA A 183 -10.67 24.34 -4.84
C ALA A 183 -10.32 22.92 -4.34
N CYS A 184 -9.20 22.36 -4.79
CA CYS A 184 -8.72 21.04 -4.35
C CYS A 184 -7.47 21.13 -3.45
N HIS A 185 -6.56 22.09 -3.74
CA HIS A 185 -5.29 22.18 -3.04
C HIS A 185 -5.27 23.20 -1.89
N GLY A 186 -6.40 23.90 -1.64
CA GLY A 186 -6.49 24.97 -0.65
C GLY A 186 -5.93 26.30 -1.16
N ASP A 187 -6.30 27.40 -0.51
CA ASP A 187 -5.96 28.76 -0.97
C ASP A 187 -4.46 29.07 -0.86
N VAL A 188 -3.76 28.40 0.04
CA VAL A 188 -2.30 28.55 0.26
C VAL A 188 -1.52 27.26 0.01
N GLY A 189 -2.14 26.26 -0.62
CA GLY A 189 -1.50 25.00 -0.98
C GLY A 189 -1.48 23.96 0.15
N GLU A 190 -2.35 24.07 1.14
CA GLU A 190 -2.43 23.17 2.29
C GLU A 190 -2.96 21.77 1.99
N GLY A 191 -3.50 21.55 0.79
CA GLY A 191 -4.15 20.30 0.38
C GLY A 191 -5.51 20.09 1.01
N LEU A 192 -6.26 19.12 0.50
CA LEU A 192 -7.55 18.69 1.06
C LEU A 192 -7.63 17.17 1.09
N ARG A 193 -7.59 16.58 2.29
CA ARG A 193 -7.61 15.11 2.49
C ARG A 193 -8.89 14.45 1.99
N ASP A 194 -10.04 15.09 2.16
CA ASP A 194 -11.32 14.56 1.66
C ASP A 194 -11.34 14.43 0.12
N MET A 195 -10.48 15.20 -0.54
CA MET A 195 -10.30 15.17 -1.99
C MET A 195 -9.06 14.37 -2.41
N GLY A 196 -8.25 13.88 -1.48
CA GLY A 196 -6.97 13.24 -1.78
C GLY A 196 -6.03 14.16 -2.56
N ALA A 197 -6.17 15.46 -2.36
CA ALA A 197 -5.35 16.47 -2.99
C ALA A 197 -4.12 16.78 -2.12
N PRO A 198 -2.89 16.63 -2.66
CA PRO A 198 -1.67 16.82 -1.89
C PRO A 198 -1.47 18.28 -1.46
N THR A 199 -0.76 18.43 -0.36
CA THR A 199 -0.13 19.67 0.06
C THR A 199 0.85 20.15 -1.00
N LEU A 200 0.87 21.44 -1.33
CA LEU A 200 1.75 22.04 -2.31
C LEU A 200 2.68 23.09 -1.70
N ASN A 201 2.55 23.38 -0.41
CA ASN A 201 3.33 24.38 0.31
C ASN A 201 4.43 23.77 1.19
N ASP A 202 4.82 22.53 0.92
CA ASP A 202 5.91 21.83 1.58
C ASP A 202 6.97 21.33 0.57
N ALA A 203 7.89 20.47 1.04
CA ALA A 203 8.97 19.92 0.23
C ALA A 203 8.72 18.47 -0.23
N ILE A 204 7.53 17.89 0.03
CA ILE A 204 7.20 16.49 -0.26
C ILE A 204 6.51 16.41 -1.62
N TRP A 205 7.13 15.68 -2.56
CA TRP A 205 6.66 15.59 -3.94
C TRP A 205 6.60 14.14 -4.41
N LEU A 206 5.41 13.64 -4.69
CA LEU A 206 5.19 12.29 -5.19
C LEU A 206 5.89 12.03 -6.55
N TYR A 207 5.90 13.03 -7.43
CA TYR A 207 6.49 12.91 -8.77
C TYR A 207 7.76 13.73 -8.95
N GLY A 208 7.98 14.71 -8.10
CA GLY A 208 9.08 15.66 -8.13
C GLY A 208 8.60 17.10 -8.23
N GLY A 209 9.36 18.03 -7.63
CA GLY A 209 9.02 19.47 -7.50
C GLY A 209 9.80 20.38 -8.46
N ASP A 210 10.58 19.86 -9.42
CA ASP A 210 11.26 20.67 -10.41
C ASP A 210 10.30 21.22 -11.47
N VAL A 211 10.69 22.30 -12.14
CA VAL A 211 9.85 23.00 -13.14
C VAL A 211 9.31 22.05 -14.22
N ALA A 212 10.17 21.19 -14.77
CA ALA A 212 9.77 20.30 -15.85
C ALA A 212 8.73 19.26 -15.36
N THR A 213 8.95 18.72 -14.16
CA THR A 213 8.05 17.73 -13.54
C THR A 213 6.72 18.35 -13.15
N LEU A 214 6.69 19.56 -12.58
CA LEU A 214 5.46 20.27 -12.25
C LEU A 214 4.69 20.67 -13.50
N THR A 215 5.39 21.18 -14.54
CA THR A 215 4.77 21.49 -15.83
C THR A 215 4.10 20.27 -16.44
N GLU A 216 4.77 19.11 -16.41
CA GLU A 216 4.20 17.84 -16.88
C GLU A 216 2.95 17.44 -16.07
N THR A 217 3.01 17.57 -14.72
CA THR A 217 1.88 17.23 -13.85
C THR A 217 0.68 18.13 -14.09
N VAL A 218 0.88 19.44 -14.24
CA VAL A 218 -0.20 20.40 -14.50
C VAL A 218 -0.77 20.20 -15.90
N THR A 219 0.08 19.95 -16.88
CA THR A 219 -0.34 19.82 -18.30
C THR A 219 -1.17 18.56 -18.54
N ASN A 220 -0.68 17.40 -18.07
CA ASN A 220 -1.24 16.09 -18.45
C ASN A 220 -2.01 15.39 -17.32
N ALA A 221 -1.98 15.94 -16.12
CA ALA A 221 -2.39 15.32 -14.87
C ALA A 221 -1.63 14.01 -14.58
N ARG A 222 -1.45 13.65 -13.35
CA ARG A 222 -0.88 12.37 -12.94
C ARG A 222 -1.52 11.90 -11.66
N PHE A 223 -1.95 10.67 -11.66
CA PHE A 223 -2.51 10.00 -10.48
C PHE A 223 -2.20 8.51 -10.55
N GLY A 224 -2.03 7.88 -9.40
CA GLY A 224 -1.83 6.45 -9.28
C GLY A 224 -3.13 5.72 -8.94
N VAL A 225 -3.11 4.42 -9.14
CA VAL A 225 -4.17 3.51 -8.69
C VAL A 225 -3.61 2.64 -7.59
N MET A 226 -4.32 2.53 -6.47
CA MET A 226 -4.06 1.52 -5.44
C MET A 226 -5.13 0.44 -5.53
N PRO A 227 -4.78 -0.84 -5.70
CA PRO A 227 -5.77 -1.92 -5.70
C PRO A 227 -6.56 -1.97 -4.39
N ALA A 228 -7.82 -2.40 -4.45
CA ALA A 228 -8.53 -2.87 -3.28
C ALA A 228 -7.94 -4.22 -2.86
N TRP A 229 -7.56 -4.35 -1.59
CA TRP A 229 -6.91 -5.55 -1.08
C TRP A 229 -7.86 -6.48 -0.33
N SER A 230 -9.08 -6.08 -0.03
CA SER A 230 -10.08 -6.95 0.58
C SER A 230 -10.36 -8.17 -0.30
N ASP A 231 -10.55 -9.32 0.32
CA ASP A 231 -10.99 -10.56 -0.35
C ASP A 231 -12.34 -10.40 -1.09
N ALA A 232 -13.17 -9.45 -0.66
CA ALA A 232 -14.41 -9.11 -1.33
C ALA A 232 -14.21 -8.41 -2.68
N TYR A 233 -13.10 -7.69 -2.87
CA TYR A 233 -12.89 -6.81 -4.03
C TYR A 233 -11.66 -7.16 -4.85
N HIS A 234 -10.68 -7.86 -4.30
CA HIS A 234 -9.46 -8.20 -5.03
C HIS A 234 -9.67 -9.39 -5.96
N PRO A 235 -9.44 -9.24 -7.29
CA PRO A 235 -9.85 -10.25 -8.28
C PRO A 235 -9.09 -11.58 -8.19
N ALA A 236 -7.91 -11.60 -7.55
CA ALA A 236 -7.08 -12.80 -7.39
C ALA A 236 -7.20 -13.44 -5.99
N GLY A 237 -8.17 -13.01 -5.18
CA GLY A 237 -8.24 -13.30 -3.76
C GLY A 237 -7.43 -12.29 -2.97
N GLY A 238 -8.05 -11.68 -1.97
CA GLY A 238 -7.50 -10.58 -1.21
C GLY A 238 -7.10 -10.98 0.20
N LEU A 239 -7.01 -9.96 1.03
CA LEU A 239 -6.72 -10.06 2.46
C LEU A 239 -8.02 -10.19 3.26
N SER A 240 -7.99 -11.00 4.29
CA SER A 240 -9.04 -11.05 5.31
C SER A 240 -9.10 -9.74 6.11
N ALA A 241 -10.20 -9.48 6.80
CA ALA A 241 -10.33 -8.31 7.66
C ALA A 241 -9.24 -8.25 8.74
N ALA A 242 -8.86 -9.38 9.33
CA ALA A 242 -7.76 -9.44 10.28
C ALA A 242 -6.41 -9.05 9.67
N GLU A 243 -6.12 -9.48 8.44
CA GLU A 243 -4.88 -9.12 7.73
C GLU A 243 -4.86 -7.64 7.34
N ILE A 244 -6.00 -7.08 6.96
CA ILE A 244 -6.15 -5.64 6.68
C ILE A 244 -5.89 -4.84 7.97
N ASN A 245 -6.53 -5.21 9.08
CA ASN A 245 -6.32 -4.56 10.36
C ASN A 245 -4.86 -4.68 10.84
N ALA A 246 -4.23 -5.84 10.60
CA ALA A 246 -2.82 -6.06 10.90
C ALA A 246 -1.91 -5.13 10.08
N VAL A 247 -2.09 -5.07 8.77
CA VAL A 247 -1.23 -4.24 7.92
C VAL A 247 -1.48 -2.75 8.14
N ALA A 248 -2.72 -2.34 8.46
CA ALA A 248 -3.02 -0.96 8.85
C ALA A 248 -2.29 -0.57 10.14
N ALA A 249 -2.35 -1.42 11.16
CA ALA A 249 -1.60 -1.22 12.40
C ALA A 249 -0.08 -1.14 12.15
N TYR A 250 0.46 -2.04 11.32
CA TYR A 250 1.88 -2.02 10.97
C TYR A 250 2.28 -0.73 10.25
N VAL A 251 1.53 -0.27 9.26
CA VAL A 251 1.83 0.96 8.53
C VAL A 251 1.71 2.18 9.44
N HIS A 252 0.64 2.27 10.24
CA HIS A 252 0.42 3.36 11.18
C HIS A 252 1.60 3.52 12.17
N GLN A 253 2.16 2.43 12.69
CA GLN A 253 3.28 2.47 13.65
C GLN A 253 4.65 2.79 13.02
N LEU A 254 4.77 2.88 11.68
CA LEU A 254 6.04 3.24 11.04
C LEU A 254 6.48 4.69 11.29
N GLY A 255 5.58 5.52 11.80
CA GLY A 255 5.88 6.85 12.31
C GLY A 255 5.29 8.01 11.50
N GLY A 256 4.69 7.73 10.34
CA GLY A 256 3.95 8.74 9.57
C GLY A 256 2.46 8.80 9.93
N GLY A 257 1.93 7.82 10.67
CA GLY A 257 0.53 7.78 11.10
C GLY A 257 0.15 8.90 12.09
N GLU A 258 -1.14 9.26 12.11
CA GLU A 258 -1.73 10.31 12.94
C GLU A 258 -2.43 9.76 14.17
#